data_3b2eb26d2e18327a870f00fb8e1a5724
#
_entry.id   3b2eb26d2e18327a870f00fb8e1a5724
#
_cell.length_a   1.000
_cell.length_b   1.000
_cell.length_c   1.000
_cell.angle_alpha   90.00
_cell.angle_beta   90.00
_cell.angle_gamma   90.00
#
_symmetry.space_group_name_H-M   'P 1'
#
loop_
_entity.id
_entity.type
_entity.pdbx_description
1 polymer ?
#
loop_
_entity_poly.entity_id
_entity_poly.type
_entity_poly.pdbx_seq_one_letter_code
_entity_poly.pdbx_strand_id
1 'polypeptide(L)'
;LTRFKELAILRKDVDVEALCEREAKTLKGNIDKNAWDGSWYRRAYFDDGTPLGSKENPECQIDSIAQSWSVLSGAGDPAKMSVAIDSAENRLVDKDNGLIKLLYPPFDKSAIDPGYIKGYVPGVRENGGQYTHSAVWLIMALAKLKNPKRAWELLAMINPVNHGRDAQEVSVYKAEPYVMAGDVYAVAPHTGRGGWSWYTGSAGWMYNLITESLLGIKVQGDKLFIEPCIPPEWADVTIKYQHGSTQYHITITQKQGPEGLRISLDGTEQSGNSIPLTDDGTERKVEVVIFRNMAT
;
A
#
# COMPACT_ATOMS: atom_id res chain seq x y z
N LEU A 1 3.67 -14.03 -11.29
CA LEU A 1 4.51 -15.20 -11.58
C LEU A 1 4.91 -15.95 -10.30
N THR A 2 5.53 -15.31 -9.30
CA THR A 2 6.00 -15.97 -8.06
C THR A 2 4.89 -16.72 -7.31
N ARG A 3 3.71 -16.11 -7.10
CA ARG A 3 2.54 -16.79 -6.50
C ARG A 3 1.95 -17.86 -7.41
N PHE A 4 1.95 -17.67 -8.72
CA PHE A 4 1.45 -18.66 -9.65
C PHE A 4 2.34 -19.89 -9.73
N LYS A 5 3.67 -19.73 -9.51
CA LYS A 5 4.60 -20.83 -9.35
C LYS A 5 4.19 -21.81 -8.23
N GLU A 6 3.67 -21.31 -7.11
CA GLU A 6 3.18 -22.16 -6.01
C GLU A 6 2.04 -23.07 -6.45
N LEU A 7 1.14 -22.58 -7.31
CA LEU A 7 0.08 -23.41 -7.90
C LEU A 7 0.62 -24.46 -8.88
N ALA A 8 1.64 -24.11 -9.66
CA ALA A 8 2.29 -25.06 -10.57
C ALA A 8 2.95 -26.20 -9.78
N ILE A 9 3.66 -25.87 -8.68
CA ILE A 9 4.25 -26.86 -7.76
C ILE A 9 3.16 -27.78 -7.18
N LEU A 10 2.05 -27.21 -6.70
CA LEU A 10 0.93 -28.00 -6.15
C LEU A 10 0.35 -28.97 -7.18
N ARG A 11 0.29 -28.55 -8.45
CA ARG A 11 -0.19 -29.35 -9.58
C ARG A 11 0.88 -30.29 -10.15
N LYS A 12 2.11 -30.21 -9.69
CA LYS A 12 3.29 -30.94 -10.23
C LYS A 12 3.55 -30.61 -11.70
N ASP A 13 3.25 -29.38 -12.12
CA ASP A 13 3.48 -28.88 -13.48
C ASP A 13 4.87 -28.24 -13.56
N VAL A 14 5.86 -29.09 -13.85
CA VAL A 14 7.29 -28.71 -13.84
C VAL A 14 7.61 -27.67 -14.92
N ASP A 15 6.92 -27.75 -16.08
CA ASP A 15 7.17 -26.83 -17.19
C ASP A 15 6.68 -25.42 -16.85
N VAL A 16 5.50 -25.30 -16.28
CA VAL A 16 4.95 -24.00 -15.83
C VAL A 16 5.70 -23.46 -14.63
N GLU A 17 6.16 -24.31 -13.72
CA GLU A 17 7.03 -23.90 -12.60
C GLU A 17 8.32 -23.23 -13.13
N ALA A 18 9.03 -23.93 -14.02
CA ALA A 18 10.27 -23.44 -14.62
C ALA A 18 10.05 -22.15 -15.45
N LEU A 19 8.93 -22.08 -16.20
CA LEU A 19 8.52 -20.87 -16.93
C LEU A 19 8.35 -19.68 -15.97
N CYS A 20 7.58 -19.85 -14.90
CA CYS A 20 7.32 -18.79 -13.93
C CYS A 20 8.61 -18.26 -13.28
N GLU A 21 9.53 -19.16 -12.93
CA GLU A 21 10.81 -18.79 -12.33
C GLU A 21 11.67 -18.00 -13.30
N ARG A 22 11.85 -18.50 -14.53
CA ARG A 22 12.63 -17.84 -15.58
C ARG A 22 12.09 -16.45 -15.90
N GLU A 23 10.80 -16.34 -16.15
CA GLU A 23 10.17 -15.08 -16.53
C GLU A 23 10.17 -14.06 -15.36
N ALA A 24 9.96 -14.50 -14.13
CA ALA A 24 10.07 -13.63 -12.96
C ALA A 24 11.47 -13.04 -12.80
N LYS A 25 12.52 -13.89 -12.99
CA LYS A 25 13.91 -13.45 -12.94
C LYS A 25 14.25 -12.47 -14.07
N THR A 26 13.81 -12.76 -15.27
CA THR A 26 14.01 -11.92 -16.47
C THR A 26 13.35 -10.56 -16.30
N LEU A 27 12.07 -10.52 -15.87
CA LEU A 27 11.35 -9.28 -15.63
C LEU A 27 12.01 -8.44 -14.54
N LYS A 28 12.42 -9.06 -13.43
CA LYS A 28 13.13 -8.34 -12.36
C LYS A 28 14.43 -7.72 -12.86
N GLY A 29 15.22 -8.46 -13.62
CA GLY A 29 16.47 -7.95 -14.23
C GLY A 29 16.22 -6.81 -15.21
N ASN A 30 15.15 -6.89 -16.01
CA ASN A 30 14.78 -5.84 -16.96
C ASN A 30 14.30 -4.56 -16.23
N ILE A 31 13.53 -4.70 -15.17
CA ILE A 31 13.09 -3.56 -14.33
C ILE A 31 14.31 -2.88 -13.70
N ASP A 32 15.23 -3.65 -13.11
CA ASP A 32 16.42 -3.10 -12.48
C ASP A 32 17.32 -2.35 -13.48
N LYS A 33 17.48 -2.90 -14.67
CA LYS A 33 18.33 -2.34 -15.73
C LYS A 33 17.70 -1.10 -16.40
N ASN A 34 16.40 -1.11 -16.69
CA ASN A 34 15.77 -0.14 -17.58
C ASN A 34 14.88 0.87 -16.86
N ALA A 35 14.28 0.52 -15.72
CA ALA A 35 13.32 1.40 -15.07
C ALA A 35 13.93 2.36 -14.04
N TRP A 36 15.15 2.14 -13.54
CA TRP A 36 15.76 3.01 -12.53
C TRP A 36 16.23 4.34 -13.12
N ASP A 37 15.77 5.46 -12.54
CA ASP A 37 16.05 6.83 -12.98
C ASP A 37 17.04 7.57 -12.04
N GLY A 38 17.80 6.83 -11.23
CA GLY A 38 18.77 7.36 -10.27
C GLY A 38 18.21 7.63 -8.88
N SER A 39 16.92 7.98 -8.74
CA SER A 39 16.25 8.24 -7.46
C SER A 39 14.89 7.59 -7.33
N TRP A 40 14.30 7.13 -8.42
CA TRP A 40 13.00 6.43 -8.44
C TRP A 40 12.87 5.57 -9.69
N TYR A 41 11.80 4.78 -9.78
CA TYR A 41 11.48 3.95 -10.95
C TYR A 41 10.63 4.72 -11.95
N ARG A 42 11.00 4.67 -13.24
CA ARG A 42 10.21 5.17 -14.35
C ARG A 42 8.89 4.43 -14.46
N ARG A 43 7.88 5.11 -14.94
CA ARG A 43 6.53 4.55 -15.10
C ARG A 43 6.42 3.64 -16.32
N ALA A 44 6.94 4.09 -17.45
CA ALA A 44 6.85 3.43 -18.75
C ALA A 44 7.84 4.04 -19.75
N TYR A 45 7.74 3.58 -20.98
CA TYR A 45 8.35 4.18 -22.16
C TYR A 45 7.29 4.30 -23.24
N PHE A 46 7.37 5.36 -24.04
CA PHE A 46 6.62 5.52 -25.27
C PHE A 46 7.22 4.65 -26.38
N ASP A 47 6.50 4.46 -27.50
CA ASP A 47 6.93 3.63 -28.63
C ASP A 47 8.23 4.12 -29.27
N ASP A 48 8.52 5.42 -29.20
CA ASP A 48 9.76 6.04 -29.65
C ASP A 48 10.95 5.91 -28.65
N GLY A 49 10.72 5.25 -27.53
CA GLY A 49 11.71 5.07 -26.47
C GLY A 49 11.80 6.23 -25.48
N THR A 50 11.00 7.28 -25.62
CA THR A 50 10.95 8.38 -24.65
C THR A 50 10.47 7.88 -23.29
N PRO A 51 11.18 8.15 -22.17
CA PRO A 51 10.76 7.70 -20.86
C PRO A 51 9.56 8.49 -20.35
N LEU A 52 8.72 7.84 -19.57
CA LEU A 52 7.64 8.44 -18.78
C LEU A 52 7.90 8.19 -17.29
N GLY A 53 7.75 9.21 -16.47
CA GLY A 53 8.09 9.14 -15.05
C GLY A 53 9.60 9.29 -14.78
N SER A 54 10.29 10.04 -15.62
CA SER A 54 11.70 10.37 -15.50
C SER A 54 11.90 11.83 -15.08
N LYS A 55 12.96 12.09 -14.31
CA LYS A 55 13.39 13.45 -13.97
C LYS A 55 13.67 14.34 -15.19
N GLU A 56 13.90 13.72 -16.35
CA GLU A 56 14.14 14.42 -17.63
C GLU A 56 12.84 14.88 -18.29
N ASN A 57 11.69 14.38 -17.87
CA ASN A 57 10.41 14.80 -18.41
C ASN A 57 10.04 16.21 -17.90
N PRO A 58 9.46 17.07 -18.73
CA PRO A 58 8.92 18.36 -18.26
C PRO A 58 7.68 18.19 -17.36
N GLU A 59 6.90 17.15 -17.59
CA GLU A 59 5.70 16.76 -16.85
C GLU A 59 5.75 15.27 -16.52
N CYS A 60 5.02 14.83 -15.50
CA CYS A 60 5.06 13.46 -14.99
C CYS A 60 6.50 12.96 -14.74
N GLN A 61 7.28 13.72 -13.96
CA GLN A 61 8.63 13.32 -13.58
C GLN A 61 8.64 12.09 -12.69
N ILE A 62 7.65 11.98 -11.81
CA ILE A 62 7.48 10.85 -10.90
C ILE A 62 6.02 10.42 -10.86
N ASP A 63 5.79 9.11 -10.77
CA ASP A 63 4.49 8.46 -10.62
C ASP A 63 4.51 7.52 -9.42
N SER A 64 3.53 7.62 -8.52
CA SER A 64 3.50 6.86 -7.27
C SER A 64 3.33 5.35 -7.49
N ILE A 65 2.69 4.95 -8.60
CA ILE A 65 2.41 3.52 -8.87
C ILE A 65 3.72 2.74 -9.07
N ALA A 66 4.65 3.29 -9.85
CA ALA A 66 5.93 2.63 -10.09
C ALA A 66 6.73 2.44 -8.79
N GLN A 67 6.71 3.44 -7.90
CA GLN A 67 7.40 3.38 -6.61
C GLN A 67 6.74 2.35 -5.68
N SER A 68 5.44 2.46 -5.49
CA SER A 68 4.68 1.56 -4.63
C SER A 68 4.80 0.10 -5.07
N TRP A 69 4.66 -0.17 -6.37
CA TRP A 69 4.71 -1.53 -6.89
C TRP A 69 6.12 -2.10 -7.03
N SER A 70 7.18 -1.28 -7.02
CA SER A 70 8.54 -1.79 -6.87
C SER A 70 8.68 -2.58 -5.56
N VAL A 71 8.05 -2.08 -4.48
CA VAL A 71 8.01 -2.71 -3.16
C VAL A 71 6.97 -3.85 -3.12
N LEU A 72 5.72 -3.56 -3.50
CA LEU A 72 4.59 -4.50 -3.33
C LEU A 72 4.76 -5.78 -4.15
N SER A 73 5.29 -5.69 -5.36
CA SER A 73 5.58 -6.85 -6.21
C SER A 73 6.84 -7.61 -5.78
N GLY A 74 7.75 -6.98 -5.04
CA GLY A 74 9.09 -7.51 -4.74
C GLY A 74 10.03 -7.51 -5.93
N ALA A 75 9.69 -6.80 -7.02
CA ALA A 75 10.52 -6.71 -8.21
C ALA A 75 11.66 -5.71 -8.09
N GLY A 76 11.53 -4.69 -7.24
CA GLY A 76 12.58 -3.69 -7.03
C GLY A 76 13.80 -4.25 -6.30
N ASP A 77 14.91 -3.55 -6.42
CA ASP A 77 16.10 -3.77 -5.58
C ASP A 77 15.84 -3.20 -4.18
N PRO A 78 16.17 -3.90 -3.07
CA PRO A 78 15.87 -3.44 -1.72
C PRO A 78 16.42 -2.06 -1.37
N ALA A 79 17.63 -1.71 -1.78
CA ALA A 79 18.22 -0.39 -1.54
C ALA A 79 17.52 0.70 -2.36
N LYS A 80 17.20 0.40 -3.62
CA LYS A 80 16.47 1.31 -4.53
C LYS A 80 15.03 1.52 -4.11
N MET A 81 14.36 0.49 -3.56
CA MET A 81 12.98 0.60 -3.06
C MET A 81 12.83 1.70 -2.01
N SER A 82 13.73 1.74 -1.00
CA SER A 82 13.69 2.76 0.05
C SER A 82 13.84 4.16 -0.55
N VAL A 83 14.85 4.36 -1.39
CA VAL A 83 15.09 5.65 -2.08
C VAL A 83 13.89 6.08 -2.95
N ALA A 84 13.26 5.11 -3.62
CA ALA A 84 12.08 5.39 -4.47
C ALA A 84 10.87 5.82 -3.65
N ILE A 85 10.63 5.17 -2.50
CA ILE A 85 9.53 5.55 -1.59
C ILE A 85 9.81 6.92 -0.96
N ASP A 86 11.04 7.21 -0.52
CA ASP A 86 11.42 8.53 -0.01
C ASP A 86 11.22 9.63 -1.07
N SER A 87 11.55 9.33 -2.33
CA SER A 87 11.31 10.26 -3.45
C SER A 87 9.82 10.49 -3.69
N ALA A 88 9.00 9.44 -3.63
CA ALA A 88 7.55 9.55 -3.74
C ALA A 88 6.96 10.39 -2.59
N GLU A 89 7.39 10.14 -1.35
CA GLU A 89 6.94 10.93 -0.20
C GLU A 89 7.30 12.41 -0.34
N ASN A 90 8.54 12.71 -0.72
CA ASN A 90 9.01 14.09 -0.83
C ASN A 90 8.35 14.87 -1.97
N ARG A 91 7.91 14.21 -3.05
CA ARG A 91 7.39 14.87 -4.25
C ARG A 91 5.88 14.79 -4.39
N LEU A 92 5.26 13.75 -3.85
CA LEU A 92 3.84 13.46 -4.07
C LEU A 92 2.97 13.68 -2.84
N VAL A 93 3.55 13.63 -1.62
CA VAL A 93 2.80 13.88 -0.38
C VAL A 93 2.72 15.38 -0.12
N ASP A 94 1.53 15.92 -0.24
CA ASP A 94 1.19 17.31 0.02
C ASP A 94 0.58 17.40 1.43
N LYS A 95 1.43 17.68 2.42
CA LYS A 95 1.03 17.70 3.84
C LYS A 95 0.08 18.85 4.16
N ASP A 96 0.26 19.99 3.50
CA ASP A 96 -0.52 21.20 3.77
C ASP A 96 -1.97 21.04 3.34
N ASN A 97 -2.20 20.28 2.28
CA ASN A 97 -3.53 20.01 1.74
C ASN A 97 -4.07 18.61 2.07
N GLY A 98 -3.29 17.78 2.78
CA GLY A 98 -3.69 16.42 3.17
C GLY A 98 -3.87 15.47 1.98
N LEU A 99 -2.99 15.52 0.99
CA LEU A 99 -3.11 14.78 -0.27
C LEU A 99 -1.89 13.91 -0.55
N ILE A 100 -2.11 12.80 -1.28
CA ILE A 100 -1.05 12.00 -1.91
C ILE A 100 -1.31 11.99 -3.42
N LYS A 101 -0.55 12.77 -4.16
CA LYS A 101 -0.70 12.93 -5.61
C LYS A 101 -0.30 11.64 -6.35
N LEU A 102 -0.99 11.34 -7.46
CA LEU A 102 -0.64 10.20 -8.30
C LEU A 102 0.69 10.41 -9.02
N LEU A 103 0.86 11.57 -9.63
CA LEU A 103 2.03 11.95 -10.40
C LEU A 103 2.33 13.44 -10.23
N TYR A 104 3.57 13.86 -10.56
CA TYR A 104 3.98 15.26 -10.50
C TYR A 104 5.15 15.55 -11.45
N PRO A 105 5.19 16.73 -12.12
CA PRO A 105 4.08 17.66 -12.34
C PRO A 105 2.94 17.04 -13.18
N PRO A 106 1.70 17.52 -13.07
CA PRO A 106 0.60 17.04 -13.93
C PRO A 106 0.85 17.40 -15.41
N PHE A 107 0.20 16.66 -16.31
CA PHE A 107 0.22 16.98 -17.74
C PHE A 107 -0.63 18.22 -18.04
N ASP A 108 -0.08 19.16 -18.80
CA ASP A 108 -0.75 20.40 -19.22
C ASP A 108 -0.32 20.82 -20.63
N LYS A 109 0.94 21.25 -20.78
CA LYS A 109 1.45 21.95 -21.97
C LYS A 109 2.47 21.17 -22.78
N SER A 110 3.08 20.13 -22.22
CA SER A 110 4.10 19.37 -22.94
C SER A 110 3.54 18.71 -24.19
N ALA A 111 4.42 18.47 -25.16
CA ALA A 111 4.07 17.74 -26.38
C ALA A 111 3.80 16.25 -26.13
N ILE A 112 4.14 15.74 -24.93
CA ILE A 112 3.91 14.35 -24.54
C ILE A 112 2.40 14.09 -24.51
N ASP A 113 1.97 13.03 -25.19
CA ASP A 113 0.60 12.56 -25.19
C ASP A 113 0.47 11.25 -24.39
N PRO A 114 0.11 11.31 -23.09
CA PRO A 114 -0.13 10.14 -22.28
C PRO A 114 -1.52 9.49 -22.52
N GLY A 115 -2.21 9.88 -23.57
CA GLY A 115 -3.56 9.46 -23.87
C GLY A 115 -4.61 10.21 -23.02
N TYR A 116 -5.66 9.53 -22.59
CA TYR A 116 -6.83 10.14 -21.93
C TYR A 116 -6.49 10.91 -20.64
N ILE A 117 -5.38 10.62 -19.97
CA ILE A 117 -4.97 11.29 -18.72
C ILE A 117 -4.84 12.79 -18.92
N LYS A 118 -4.28 13.24 -20.04
CA LYS A 118 -4.13 14.66 -20.37
C LYS A 118 -5.46 15.38 -20.63
N GLY A 119 -6.54 14.62 -20.83
CA GLY A 119 -7.89 15.19 -20.97
C GLY A 119 -8.48 15.69 -19.64
N TYR A 120 -7.92 15.28 -18.49
CA TYR A 120 -8.29 15.83 -17.20
C TYR A 120 -7.54 17.11 -16.90
N VAL A 121 -8.20 18.04 -16.22
CA VAL A 121 -7.58 19.27 -15.71
C VAL A 121 -6.39 18.90 -14.81
N PRO A 122 -5.23 19.60 -14.94
CA PRO A 122 -4.10 19.39 -14.03
C PRO A 122 -4.51 19.43 -12.56
N GLY A 123 -4.14 18.41 -11.78
CA GLY A 123 -4.54 18.26 -10.38
C GLY A 123 -5.87 17.53 -10.15
N VAL A 124 -6.50 16.98 -11.19
CA VAL A 124 -7.76 16.23 -11.09
C VAL A 124 -7.56 14.80 -11.53
N ARG A 125 -8.12 13.85 -10.78
CA ARG A 125 -8.09 12.41 -11.05
C ARG A 125 -6.66 11.91 -11.30
N GLU A 126 -6.46 11.12 -12.39
CA GLU A 126 -5.16 10.57 -12.75
C GLU A 126 -4.14 11.63 -13.17
N ASN A 127 -4.59 12.83 -13.51
CA ASN A 127 -3.69 13.90 -13.90
C ASN A 127 -3.17 14.74 -12.71
N GLY A 128 -2.49 14.09 -11.78
CA GLY A 128 -1.83 14.74 -10.65
C GLY A 128 -2.73 15.06 -9.46
N GLY A 129 -3.99 14.64 -9.46
CA GLY A 129 -4.82 14.58 -8.25
C GLY A 129 -4.38 13.45 -7.32
N GLN A 130 -4.99 13.36 -6.12
CA GLN A 130 -4.92 12.14 -5.34
C GLN A 130 -5.84 11.11 -6.00
N TYR A 131 -5.27 10.13 -6.67
CA TYR A 131 -6.02 8.95 -7.07
C TYR A 131 -5.93 7.95 -5.92
N THR A 132 -7.05 7.72 -5.25
CA THR A 132 -7.04 7.08 -3.90
C THR A 132 -6.45 5.68 -3.91
N HIS A 133 -6.61 4.90 -4.99
CA HIS A 133 -5.94 3.60 -5.13
C HIS A 133 -4.41 3.73 -4.97
N SER A 134 -3.80 4.69 -5.69
CA SER A 134 -2.35 4.86 -5.67
C SER A 134 -1.86 5.38 -4.32
N ALA A 135 -2.65 6.24 -3.66
CA ALA A 135 -2.36 6.71 -2.31
C ALA A 135 -2.33 5.53 -1.31
N VAL A 136 -3.33 4.65 -1.39
CA VAL A 136 -3.38 3.43 -0.58
C VAL A 136 -2.19 2.51 -0.85
N TRP A 137 -1.78 2.32 -2.11
CA TRP A 137 -0.63 1.49 -2.44
C TRP A 137 0.69 2.04 -1.91
N LEU A 138 0.85 3.37 -1.86
CA LEU A 138 2.03 3.99 -1.23
C LEU A 138 2.09 3.66 0.27
N ILE A 139 0.96 3.73 0.96
CA ILE A 139 0.86 3.38 2.39
C ILE A 139 1.14 1.88 2.60
N MET A 140 0.60 1.01 1.74
CA MET A 140 0.90 -0.43 1.78
C MET A 140 2.39 -0.72 1.58
N ALA A 141 3.05 0.04 0.68
CA ALA A 141 4.50 -0.09 0.48
C ALA A 141 5.29 0.31 1.74
N LEU A 142 4.91 1.40 2.41
CA LEU A 142 5.50 1.80 3.70
C LEU A 142 5.29 0.75 4.78
N ALA A 143 4.10 0.17 4.88
CA ALA A 143 3.81 -0.91 5.82
C ALA A 143 4.70 -2.14 5.54
N LYS A 144 4.87 -2.51 4.26
CA LYS A 144 5.73 -3.61 3.84
C LYS A 144 7.22 -3.35 4.14
N LEU A 145 7.65 -2.09 4.07
CA LEU A 145 8.99 -1.65 4.47
C LEU A 145 9.15 -1.48 5.99
N LYS A 146 8.13 -1.89 6.78
CA LYS A 146 8.13 -1.83 8.25
C LYS A 146 8.30 -0.42 8.81
N ASN A 147 7.68 0.57 8.16
CA ASN A 147 7.59 1.94 8.65
C ASN A 147 6.17 2.25 9.21
N PRO A 148 5.81 1.73 10.40
CA PRO A 148 4.45 1.85 10.94
C PRO A 148 4.05 3.29 11.19
N LYS A 149 4.94 4.09 11.78
CA LYS A 149 4.64 5.49 12.10
C LYS A 149 4.17 6.23 10.86
N ARG A 150 4.96 6.15 9.78
CA ARG A 150 4.66 6.89 8.55
C ARG A 150 3.43 6.33 7.82
N ALA A 151 3.26 5.00 7.80
CA ALA A 151 2.09 4.38 7.20
C ALA A 151 0.78 4.85 7.86
N TRP A 152 0.74 4.90 9.20
CA TRP A 152 -0.44 5.37 9.93
C TRP A 152 -0.66 6.88 9.83
N GLU A 153 0.40 7.70 9.78
CA GLU A 153 0.29 9.13 9.48
C GLU A 153 -0.37 9.38 8.12
N LEU A 154 0.07 8.69 7.08
CA LEU A 154 -0.50 8.84 5.74
C LEU A 154 -1.92 8.25 5.64
N LEU A 155 -2.21 7.15 6.34
CA LEU A 155 -3.59 6.65 6.46
C LEU A 155 -4.50 7.72 7.08
N ALA A 156 -4.08 8.31 8.20
CA ALA A 156 -4.86 9.36 8.86
C ALA A 156 -5.11 10.56 7.94
N MET A 157 -4.12 10.90 7.11
CA MET A 157 -4.20 12.00 6.17
C MET A 157 -5.25 11.77 5.07
N ILE A 158 -5.39 10.54 4.54
CA ILE A 158 -6.34 10.24 3.47
C ILE A 158 -7.67 9.66 3.94
N ASN A 159 -7.84 9.46 5.25
CA ASN A 159 -9.07 8.90 5.81
C ASN A 159 -10.21 9.91 5.73
N PRO A 160 -11.33 9.60 5.05
CA PRO A 160 -12.44 10.54 4.88
C PRO A 160 -13.03 11.03 6.20
N VAL A 161 -13.00 10.23 7.27
CA VAL A 161 -13.46 10.64 8.60
C VAL A 161 -12.70 11.86 9.12
N ASN A 162 -11.41 11.97 8.78
CA ASN A 162 -10.57 13.10 9.20
C ASN A 162 -10.77 14.36 8.34
N HIS A 163 -11.52 14.27 7.26
CA HIS A 163 -11.92 15.41 6.41
C HIS A 163 -13.33 15.92 6.72
N GLY A 164 -13.94 15.44 7.78
CA GLY A 164 -15.31 15.80 8.19
C GLY A 164 -15.46 16.12 9.68
N ARG A 165 -14.37 16.48 10.37
CA ARG A 165 -14.36 16.72 11.84
C ARG A 165 -15.05 18.02 12.23
N ASP A 166 -15.05 19.00 11.33
CA ASP A 166 -15.68 20.31 11.55
C ASP A 166 -16.32 20.87 10.27
N ALA A 167 -17.02 21.98 10.41
CA ALA A 167 -17.74 22.61 9.30
C ALA A 167 -16.81 23.11 8.18
N GLN A 168 -15.58 23.49 8.52
CA GLN A 168 -14.60 23.97 7.56
C GLN A 168 -14.09 22.81 6.70
N GLU A 169 -13.69 21.69 7.32
CA GLU A 169 -13.26 20.48 6.61
C GLU A 169 -14.37 19.94 5.70
N VAL A 170 -15.60 19.86 6.20
CA VAL A 170 -16.78 19.47 5.40
C VAL A 170 -16.98 20.41 4.20
N SER A 171 -16.78 21.72 4.39
CA SER A 171 -16.94 22.71 3.31
C SER A 171 -15.89 22.58 2.20
N VAL A 172 -14.72 22.03 2.52
CA VAL A 172 -13.63 21.76 1.59
C VAL A 172 -13.82 20.41 0.91
N TYR A 173 -13.98 19.34 1.72
CA TYR A 173 -14.01 17.96 1.21
C TYR A 173 -15.27 17.66 0.38
N LYS A 174 -16.43 18.12 0.79
CA LYS A 174 -17.71 18.04 0.07
C LYS A 174 -18.14 16.64 -0.36
N ALA A 175 -17.64 15.62 0.27
CA ALA A 175 -18.06 14.23 0.12
C ALA A 175 -18.49 13.70 1.48
N GLU A 176 -19.21 12.58 1.46
CA GLU A 176 -19.65 11.92 2.69
C GLU A 176 -18.44 11.46 3.52
N PRO A 177 -18.35 11.80 4.83
CA PRO A 177 -17.16 11.50 5.63
C PRO A 177 -16.95 10.02 5.95
N TYR A 178 -17.90 9.18 5.55
CA TYR A 178 -17.84 7.72 5.69
C TYR A 178 -17.65 6.98 4.37
N VAL A 179 -17.39 7.71 3.26
CA VAL A 179 -17.21 7.14 1.92
C VAL A 179 -15.82 7.47 1.40
N MET A 180 -15.13 6.46 0.88
CA MET A 180 -13.87 6.69 0.19
C MET A 180 -14.11 7.38 -1.15
N ALA A 181 -13.60 8.60 -1.29
CA ALA A 181 -13.54 9.25 -2.59
C ALA A 181 -12.57 8.50 -3.51
N GLY A 182 -12.94 8.32 -4.77
CA GLY A 182 -12.06 7.73 -5.78
C GLY A 182 -10.85 8.61 -6.09
N ASP A 183 -11.05 9.92 -5.98
CA ASP A 183 -10.01 10.94 -6.11
C ASP A 183 -10.28 12.15 -5.21
N VAL A 184 -9.22 12.92 -4.92
CA VAL A 184 -9.28 14.22 -4.24
C VAL A 184 -8.51 15.23 -5.06
N TYR A 185 -9.08 16.42 -5.29
CA TYR A 185 -8.51 17.42 -6.18
C TYR A 185 -7.28 18.10 -5.57
N ALA A 186 -6.26 18.31 -6.38
CA ALA A 186 -5.01 18.98 -6.03
C ALA A 186 -4.83 20.30 -6.78
N VAL A 187 -5.92 20.96 -7.16
CA VAL A 187 -5.92 22.19 -7.95
C VAL A 187 -6.84 23.25 -7.37
N ALA A 188 -6.35 24.50 -7.28
CA ALA A 188 -7.15 25.65 -6.84
C ALA A 188 -8.28 25.96 -7.86
N PRO A 189 -9.46 26.40 -7.42
CA PRO A 189 -9.85 26.67 -6.02
C PRO A 189 -10.42 25.43 -5.28
N HIS A 190 -10.26 24.24 -5.82
CA HIS A 190 -10.92 23.03 -5.35
C HIS A 190 -9.96 22.05 -4.63
N THR A 191 -8.78 22.52 -4.23
CA THR A 191 -7.81 21.69 -3.50
C THR A 191 -8.43 21.09 -2.24
N GLY A 192 -8.27 19.77 -2.06
CA GLY A 192 -8.85 19.04 -0.93
C GLY A 192 -10.29 18.55 -1.13
N ARG A 193 -10.95 18.91 -2.25
CA ARG A 193 -12.29 18.46 -2.54
C ARG A 193 -12.30 17.01 -2.98
N GLY A 194 -13.11 16.17 -2.33
CA GLY A 194 -13.44 14.82 -2.77
C GLY A 194 -14.16 14.86 -4.13
N GLY A 195 -13.68 14.07 -5.06
CA GLY A 195 -14.28 13.95 -6.39
C GLY A 195 -15.34 12.85 -6.40
N TRP A 196 -15.08 11.76 -7.09
CA TRP A 196 -16.04 10.67 -7.22
C TRP A 196 -16.12 9.88 -5.91
N SER A 197 -17.32 9.76 -5.36
CA SER A 197 -17.62 8.93 -4.19
C SER A 197 -18.34 7.63 -4.62
N TRP A 198 -18.48 6.69 -3.68
CA TRP A 198 -19.11 5.37 -3.92
C TRP A 198 -18.37 4.48 -4.93
N TYR A 199 -17.10 4.74 -5.17
CA TYR A 199 -16.22 3.87 -5.94
C TYR A 199 -15.69 2.74 -5.03
N THR A 200 -16.21 1.55 -5.25
CA THR A 200 -15.93 0.38 -4.39
C THR A 200 -14.47 -0.09 -4.43
N GLY A 201 -13.76 0.15 -5.54
CA GLY A 201 -12.36 -0.23 -5.68
C GLY A 201 -11.44 0.44 -4.67
N SER A 202 -11.53 1.77 -4.48
CA SER A 202 -10.72 2.49 -3.48
C SER A 202 -11.09 2.07 -2.06
N ALA A 203 -12.38 1.85 -1.77
CA ALA A 203 -12.84 1.34 -0.49
C ALA A 203 -12.30 -0.06 -0.18
N GLY A 204 -12.34 -0.97 -1.16
CA GLY A 204 -11.78 -2.32 -1.03
C GLY A 204 -10.28 -2.32 -0.77
N TRP A 205 -9.52 -1.47 -1.46
CA TRP A 205 -8.09 -1.31 -1.20
C TRP A 205 -7.81 -0.69 0.17
N MET A 206 -8.61 0.28 0.63
CA MET A 206 -8.49 0.84 1.98
C MET A 206 -8.77 -0.24 3.03
N TYR A 207 -9.79 -1.06 2.83
CA TYR A 207 -10.07 -2.19 3.71
C TYR A 207 -8.89 -3.15 3.78
N ASN A 208 -8.32 -3.55 2.64
CA ASN A 208 -7.15 -4.44 2.59
C ASN A 208 -5.90 -3.79 3.22
N LEU A 209 -5.70 -2.48 3.02
CA LEU A 209 -4.62 -1.75 3.69
C LEU A 209 -4.73 -1.87 5.21
N ILE A 210 -5.92 -1.58 5.76
CA ILE A 210 -6.13 -1.58 7.21
C ILE A 210 -6.01 -3.01 7.76
N THR A 211 -6.69 -3.97 7.15
CA THR A 211 -6.77 -5.33 7.69
C THR A 211 -5.49 -6.13 7.42
N GLU A 212 -5.03 -6.19 6.16
CA GLU A 212 -3.92 -7.07 5.78
C GLU A 212 -2.54 -6.44 5.97
N SER A 213 -2.41 -5.11 5.73
CA SER A 213 -1.09 -4.47 5.73
C SER A 213 -0.73 -3.82 7.06
N LEU A 214 -1.71 -3.20 7.74
CA LEU A 214 -1.49 -2.47 8.99
C LEU A 214 -1.80 -3.31 10.23
N LEU A 215 -3.01 -3.87 10.33
CA LEU A 215 -3.33 -4.83 11.39
C LEU A 215 -2.65 -6.19 11.16
N GLY A 216 -2.27 -6.46 9.92
CA GLY A 216 -1.48 -7.64 9.55
C GLY A 216 -2.26 -8.95 9.58
N ILE A 217 -3.58 -8.91 9.43
CA ILE A 217 -4.47 -10.07 9.52
C ILE A 217 -4.83 -10.54 8.11
N LYS A 218 -4.27 -11.66 7.68
CA LYS A 218 -4.43 -12.16 6.32
C LYS A 218 -4.75 -13.65 6.25
N VAL A 219 -5.85 -13.99 5.59
CA VAL A 219 -6.23 -15.38 5.34
C VAL A 219 -5.57 -15.90 4.07
N GLN A 220 -4.94 -17.07 4.16
CA GLN A 220 -4.44 -17.81 3.01
C GLN A 220 -4.69 -19.31 3.21
N GLY A 221 -5.56 -19.87 2.39
CA GLY A 221 -6.01 -21.26 2.56
C GLY A 221 -6.68 -21.46 3.92
N ASP A 222 -6.18 -22.40 4.69
CA ASP A 222 -6.65 -22.77 6.02
C ASP A 222 -5.87 -22.09 7.16
N LYS A 223 -5.14 -21.01 6.87
CA LYS A 223 -4.29 -20.30 7.85
C LYS A 223 -4.62 -18.82 7.93
N LEU A 224 -4.51 -18.30 9.15
CA LEU A 224 -4.50 -16.87 9.43
C LEU A 224 -3.06 -16.42 9.68
N PHE A 225 -2.51 -15.64 8.76
CA PHE A 225 -1.22 -14.99 8.91
C PHE A 225 -1.39 -13.71 9.72
N ILE A 226 -0.45 -13.44 10.63
CA ILE A 226 -0.50 -12.29 11.54
C ILE A 226 0.86 -11.58 11.49
N GLU A 227 0.93 -10.44 10.81
CA GLU A 227 2.14 -9.63 10.63
C GLU A 227 1.85 -8.13 10.86
N PRO A 228 1.59 -7.70 12.10
CA PRO A 228 1.16 -6.34 12.40
C PRO A 228 2.24 -5.29 12.06
N CYS A 229 1.79 -4.16 11.49
CA CYS A 229 2.57 -2.95 11.29
C CYS A 229 1.91 -1.81 12.07
N ILE A 230 1.94 -1.87 13.40
CA ILE A 230 1.31 -0.92 14.32
C ILE A 230 2.33 0.06 14.90
N PRO A 231 1.91 1.30 15.25
CA PRO A 231 2.78 2.29 15.85
C PRO A 231 3.37 1.81 17.18
N PRO A 232 4.65 2.16 17.48
CA PRO A 232 5.30 1.71 18.73
C PRO A 232 4.62 2.24 19.99
N GLU A 233 3.95 3.38 19.91
CA GLU A 233 3.23 4.02 21.00
C GLU A 233 1.89 3.34 21.38
N TRP A 234 1.39 2.42 20.58
CA TRP A 234 0.19 1.65 20.91
C TRP A 234 0.56 0.53 21.86
N ALA A 235 0.01 0.57 23.08
CA ALA A 235 0.32 -0.42 24.10
C ALA A 235 -0.17 -1.83 23.72
N ASP A 236 -1.42 -1.89 23.27
CA ASP A 236 -2.07 -3.13 22.82
C ASP A 236 -3.13 -2.85 21.75
N VAL A 237 -3.44 -3.88 20.98
CA VAL A 237 -4.54 -3.91 20.00
C VAL A 237 -5.30 -5.21 20.15
N THR A 238 -6.61 -5.10 20.24
CA THR A 238 -7.50 -6.28 20.29
C THR A 238 -8.30 -6.39 18.99
N ILE A 239 -8.29 -7.57 18.39
CA ILE A 239 -9.03 -7.88 17.15
C ILE A 239 -9.92 -9.09 17.42
N LYS A 240 -11.20 -8.98 17.05
CA LYS A 240 -12.12 -10.11 16.99
C LYS A 240 -12.26 -10.53 15.54
N TYR A 241 -11.81 -11.74 15.24
CA TYR A 241 -11.90 -12.31 13.90
C TYR A 241 -12.81 -13.52 13.92
N GLN A 242 -13.76 -13.60 13.01
CA GLN A 242 -14.67 -14.74 12.89
C GLN A 242 -14.36 -15.52 11.61
N HIS A 243 -14.17 -16.83 11.77
CA HIS A 243 -14.03 -17.78 10.68
C HIS A 243 -15.12 -18.86 10.80
N GLY A 244 -16.09 -18.84 9.88
CA GLY A 244 -17.28 -19.68 10.03
C GLY A 244 -18.01 -19.38 11.34
N SER A 245 -18.17 -20.41 12.17
CA SER A 245 -18.77 -20.32 13.50
C SER A 245 -17.77 -20.07 14.64
N THR A 246 -16.45 -20.16 14.37
CA THR A 246 -15.38 -20.01 15.36
C THR A 246 -14.95 -18.55 15.51
N GLN A 247 -14.79 -18.08 16.75
CA GLN A 247 -14.30 -16.72 17.04
C GLN A 247 -12.86 -16.75 17.55
N TYR A 248 -12.01 -15.91 16.96
CA TYR A 248 -10.63 -15.70 17.36
C TYR A 248 -10.48 -14.35 18.06
N HIS A 249 -10.11 -14.36 19.35
CA HIS A 249 -9.80 -13.19 20.14
C HIS A 249 -8.30 -12.96 20.10
N ILE A 250 -7.87 -12.02 19.26
CA ILE A 250 -6.46 -11.75 18.99
C ILE A 250 -6.05 -10.53 19.80
N THR A 251 -5.06 -10.68 20.68
CA THR A 251 -4.45 -9.58 21.44
C THR A 251 -3.01 -9.39 20.97
N ILE A 252 -2.70 -8.23 20.44
CA ILE A 252 -1.36 -7.87 19.98
C ILE A 252 -0.77 -6.93 21.03
N THR A 253 0.40 -7.27 21.58
CA THR A 253 1.14 -6.46 22.55
C THR A 253 2.54 -6.17 22.04
N GLN A 254 3.14 -5.09 22.52
CA GLN A 254 4.51 -4.72 22.17
C GLN A 254 5.40 -4.81 23.41
N LYS A 255 6.58 -5.40 23.27
CA LYS A 255 7.56 -5.55 24.36
C LYS A 255 8.95 -5.16 23.89
N GLN A 256 9.75 -4.66 24.82
CA GLN A 256 11.17 -4.46 24.60
C GLN A 256 11.88 -5.80 24.48
N GLY A 257 12.75 -5.93 23.49
CA GLY A 257 13.55 -7.13 23.26
C GLY A 257 14.15 -7.17 21.85
N PRO A 258 14.93 -8.20 21.54
CA PRO A 258 15.40 -8.43 20.18
C PRO A 258 14.23 -8.48 19.20
N GLU A 259 14.39 -7.79 18.06
CA GLU A 259 13.33 -7.68 17.05
C GLU A 259 12.78 -9.07 16.67
N GLY A 260 11.45 -9.21 16.72
CA GLY A 260 10.79 -10.48 16.45
C GLY A 260 9.29 -10.46 16.70
N LEU A 261 8.67 -11.57 16.31
CA LEU A 261 7.24 -11.83 16.49
C LEU A 261 7.06 -13.20 17.16
N ARG A 262 6.22 -13.26 18.17
CA ARG A 262 5.80 -14.51 18.80
C ARG A 262 4.29 -14.60 18.80
N ILE A 263 3.76 -15.75 18.41
CA ILE A 263 2.32 -16.02 18.37
C ILE A 263 2.03 -17.28 19.20
N SER A 264 0.99 -17.23 20.02
CA SER A 264 0.42 -18.41 20.66
C SER A 264 -1.07 -18.54 20.37
N LEU A 265 -1.54 -19.78 20.21
CA LEU A 265 -2.94 -20.16 20.07
C LEU A 265 -3.32 -21.01 21.28
N ASP A 266 -4.30 -20.56 22.06
CA ASP A 266 -4.78 -21.23 23.29
C ASP A 266 -3.63 -21.61 24.24
N GLY A 267 -2.64 -20.71 24.38
CA GLY A 267 -1.45 -20.89 25.21
C GLY A 267 -0.33 -21.75 24.59
N THR A 268 -0.52 -22.28 23.38
CA THR A 268 0.49 -23.07 22.69
C THR A 268 1.23 -22.20 21.66
N GLU A 269 2.56 -22.08 21.80
CA GLU A 269 3.38 -21.29 20.88
C GLU A 269 3.37 -21.89 19.46
N GLN A 270 3.19 -21.04 18.48
CA GLN A 270 3.14 -21.39 17.05
C GLN A 270 4.49 -21.17 16.37
N SER A 271 4.83 -22.03 15.44
CA SER A 271 6.02 -21.83 14.60
C SER A 271 5.71 -20.85 13.47
N GLY A 272 6.46 -19.73 13.41
CA GLY A 272 6.30 -18.71 12.38
C GLY A 272 5.21 -17.67 12.70
N ASN A 273 4.58 -17.14 11.66
CA ASN A 273 3.67 -15.98 11.72
C ASN A 273 2.21 -16.32 11.41
N SER A 274 1.80 -17.58 11.54
CA SER A 274 0.43 -18.02 11.22
C SER A 274 -0.13 -19.00 12.21
N ILE A 275 -1.46 -19.05 12.31
CA ILE A 275 -2.22 -20.04 13.05
C ILE A 275 -3.14 -20.80 12.10
N PRO A 276 -3.49 -22.08 12.40
CA PRO A 276 -4.53 -22.78 11.67
C PRO A 276 -5.90 -22.18 11.95
N LEU A 277 -6.75 -22.15 10.92
CA LEU A 277 -8.16 -21.80 11.04
C LEU A 277 -9.01 -23.08 11.14
N THR A 278 -9.94 -23.08 12.09
CA THR A 278 -10.93 -24.14 12.29
C THR A 278 -12.33 -23.55 12.30
N ASP A 279 -13.32 -24.31 11.90
CA ASP A 279 -14.74 -23.95 11.98
C ASP A 279 -15.46 -25.00 12.85
N ASP A 280 -15.32 -24.84 14.18
CA ASP A 280 -15.82 -25.80 15.18
C ASP A 280 -16.73 -25.14 16.23
N GLY A 281 -17.08 -23.85 16.04
CA GLY A 281 -17.98 -23.12 16.93
C GLY A 281 -17.38 -22.72 18.28
N THR A 282 -16.06 -22.89 18.46
CA THR A 282 -15.39 -22.55 19.72
C THR A 282 -14.87 -21.11 19.73
N GLU A 283 -14.51 -20.60 20.91
CA GLU A 283 -13.73 -19.38 21.06
C GLU A 283 -12.24 -19.74 21.21
N ARG A 284 -11.39 -19.05 20.44
CA ARG A 284 -9.94 -19.24 20.43
C ARG A 284 -9.24 -18.00 20.93
N LYS A 285 -8.26 -18.16 21.78
CA LYS A 285 -7.41 -17.08 22.28
C LYS A 285 -6.10 -17.03 21.49
N VAL A 286 -5.80 -15.89 20.85
CA VAL A 286 -4.55 -15.67 20.12
C VAL A 286 -3.77 -14.53 20.79
N GLU A 287 -2.56 -14.82 21.23
CA GLU A 287 -1.67 -13.82 21.81
C GLU A 287 -0.51 -13.58 20.86
N VAL A 288 -0.31 -12.32 20.51
CA VAL A 288 0.73 -11.86 19.57
C VAL A 288 1.64 -10.89 20.31
N VAL A 289 2.92 -11.18 20.40
CA VAL A 289 3.91 -10.30 21.01
C VAL A 289 4.90 -9.83 19.95
N ILE A 290 4.93 -8.53 19.74
CA ILE A 290 5.93 -7.87 18.87
C ILE A 290 7.08 -7.43 19.79
N PHE A 291 8.28 -7.90 19.50
CA PHE A 291 9.49 -7.45 20.18
C PHE A 291 10.16 -6.37 19.34
N ARG A 292 10.51 -5.26 19.98
CA ARG A 292 11.21 -4.13 19.34
C ARG A 292 12.47 -3.77 20.10
N ASN A 293 13.54 -3.52 19.38
CA ASN A 293 14.68 -2.82 19.96
C ASN A 293 14.25 -1.38 20.26
N MET A 294 14.27 -0.97 21.52
CA MET A 294 14.18 0.45 21.82
C MET A 294 15.47 1.08 21.31
N ALA A 295 15.39 1.87 20.24
CA ALA A 295 16.47 2.80 19.91
C ALA A 295 16.61 3.75 21.11
N THR A 296 17.79 3.75 21.71
CA THR A 296 18.22 4.73 22.72
C THR A 296 18.22 6.15 22.15
#